data_c800730f80d7daea53acede8848f3dcd
#
_entry.id   c800730f80d7daea53acede8848f3dcd
#
_cell.length_a   1.000
_cell.length_b   1.000
_cell.length_c   1.000
_cell.angle_alpha   90.00
_cell.angle_beta   90.00
_cell.angle_gamma   90.00
#
_symmetry.space_group_name_H-M   'P 1'
#
loop_
_entity.id
_entity.type
_entity.pdbx_description
1 polymer ?
#
loop_
_entity_poly.entity_id
_entity_poly.type
_entity_poly.pdbx_seq_one_letter_code
_entity_poly.pdbx_strand_id
1 'polypeptide(L)'
;MRQSALKSGCLPVNGEDRQMLVLGYQGTLQPDPTLCQAAGPGYDHASGGIAVPGGWPPQMEALIEPLLARALLGLERRTPAVQRVFGGELIPLDALLELLRERLRGILAQAIAAHLETADHHTLLVERDLICEFPVLLPLLQQAVSEWIAAMAAFHDRLQRDGQRLAAWLGVATLPPLESVSGTTSDTHPGGHVVLRIVFSGGCCVYYKPRPISGEWLWHRLLEAVAEAEPALRLPAVRVLEGSSPARYGWTESVLPLDRLRGSPDGTRYWHAAGAMLCLAHHVSLTDLHLGNVIATPSGPAVIDAECLGTPRFVDTPASGNSRGNTAFGAFFESLIGAGLLPRKLLSRMPDVSGLFGSAAPVSGLGLPQWFVASDGSYSLATAPAVLLDHGNAPGRTSALTAMPQLLAGYRQAAGVLLHIRKALLASGSHWRSVLEREHAPRVVLRDTLTYGILLSQSLEPGNLRSEYRRQAAFRGALRRDAPVAFPKALVRKELQALRHLHVPRFMALPGTRTLASGCGGSLASNFSVCTPAEEVLRRMEELSLEKLEAVHIPALLLAILNLAESSR
;
A
#
# COMPACT_ATOMS: atom_id res chain seq x y z
N MET A 1 -45.02 -21.83 -22.08
CA MET A 1 -45.26 -21.39 -20.69
C MET A 1 -44.10 -21.79 -19.83
N ARG A 2 -43.23 -20.88 -19.51
CA ARG A 2 -42.47 -20.58 -18.28
C ARG A 2 -41.39 -19.55 -18.63
N GLN A 3 -41.74 -18.30 -18.43
CA GLN A 3 -40.80 -17.22 -18.27
C GLN A 3 -40.04 -17.43 -16.98
N SER A 4 -38.74 -17.44 -17.00
CA SER A 4 -37.92 -17.27 -15.83
C SER A 4 -37.08 -16.00 -15.97
N ALA A 5 -37.38 -15.05 -15.11
CA ALA A 5 -36.72 -13.79 -14.94
C ALA A 5 -35.23 -13.98 -14.64
N LEU A 6 -34.38 -13.38 -15.41
CA LEU A 6 -32.97 -13.14 -15.07
C LEU A 6 -32.94 -12.07 -13.99
N LYS A 7 -32.78 -12.51 -12.74
CA LYS A 7 -32.41 -11.65 -11.62
C LYS A 7 -30.93 -11.33 -11.76
N SER A 8 -30.61 -10.06 -11.76
CA SER A 8 -29.28 -9.50 -11.54
C SER A 8 -28.69 -10.05 -10.22
N GLY A 9 -27.87 -11.07 -10.31
CA GLY A 9 -27.24 -11.69 -9.15
C GLY A 9 -25.77 -11.26 -9.10
N CYS A 10 -25.44 -10.30 -8.23
CA CYS A 10 -24.14 -10.31 -7.60
C CYS A 10 -24.01 -11.66 -6.89
N LEU A 11 -23.20 -12.55 -7.43
CA LEU A 11 -22.88 -13.81 -6.75
C LEU A 11 -22.15 -13.49 -5.46
N PRO A 12 -22.61 -13.96 -4.31
CA PRO A 12 -21.86 -13.85 -3.08
C PRO A 12 -20.55 -14.63 -3.26
N VAL A 13 -19.43 -13.96 -3.11
CA VAL A 13 -18.13 -14.61 -2.98
C VAL A 13 -18.20 -15.46 -1.71
N ASN A 14 -18.10 -16.77 -1.84
CA ASN A 14 -18.16 -17.68 -0.71
C ASN A 14 -17.06 -17.34 0.32
N GLY A 15 -17.39 -17.45 1.63
CA GLY A 15 -16.50 -17.05 2.72
C GLY A 15 -15.14 -17.77 2.75
N GLU A 16 -15.04 -18.95 2.14
CA GLU A 16 -13.77 -19.71 2.04
C GLU A 16 -12.78 -19.09 1.05
N ASP A 17 -13.26 -18.45 -0.01
CA ASP A 17 -12.39 -17.75 -0.99
C ASP A 17 -11.81 -16.44 -0.44
N ARG A 18 -12.36 -15.90 0.66
CA ARG A 18 -11.94 -14.63 1.27
C ARG A 18 -10.88 -14.78 2.35
N GLN A 19 -10.71 -15.96 2.95
CA GLN A 19 -9.82 -16.18 4.09
C GLN A 19 -8.32 -16.12 3.74
N MET A 20 -7.95 -16.12 2.46
CA MET A 20 -6.55 -16.18 2.01
C MET A 20 -6.00 -14.88 1.39
N LEU A 21 -6.77 -13.80 1.35
CA LEU A 21 -6.39 -12.51 0.80
C LEU A 21 -5.69 -11.61 1.84
N VAL A 22 -4.70 -12.12 2.54
CA VAL A 22 -4.14 -11.48 3.74
C VAL A 22 -2.96 -10.55 3.47
N LEU A 23 -2.69 -10.06 2.29
CA LEU A 23 -1.60 -9.09 2.14
C LEU A 23 -1.82 -8.07 1.00
N GLY A 24 -1.84 -6.85 1.39
CA GLY A 24 -1.45 -5.60 0.81
C GLY A 24 -1.70 -5.33 -0.69
N TYR A 25 -2.81 -4.67 -0.97
CA TYR A 25 -3.04 -3.96 -2.24
C TYR A 25 -3.27 -2.49 -1.96
N GLN A 26 -2.30 -1.65 -2.20
CA GLN A 26 -2.47 -0.21 -2.06
C GLN A 26 -2.27 0.46 -3.41
N GLY A 27 -3.23 1.26 -3.83
CA GLY A 27 -3.10 2.19 -4.93
C GLY A 27 -2.80 1.61 -6.32
N THR A 28 -2.88 0.28 -6.47
CA THR A 28 -2.54 -0.44 -7.69
C THR A 28 -3.74 -0.79 -8.56
N LEU A 29 -4.95 -0.54 -8.06
CA LEU A 29 -6.18 -0.81 -8.81
C LEU A 29 -6.70 0.49 -9.44
N GLN A 30 -6.92 0.46 -10.74
CA GLN A 30 -7.58 1.53 -11.47
C GLN A 30 -8.67 0.96 -12.38
N PRO A 31 -9.68 1.78 -12.79
CA PRO A 31 -10.58 1.42 -13.86
C PRO A 31 -9.79 1.15 -15.14
N ASP A 32 -10.13 0.10 -15.87
CA ASP A 32 -9.46 -0.22 -17.14
C ASP A 32 -9.92 0.73 -18.25
N PRO A 33 -9.08 1.66 -18.73
CA PRO A 33 -9.45 2.58 -19.79
C PRO A 33 -9.60 1.91 -21.16
N THR A 34 -9.00 0.73 -21.35
CA THR A 34 -9.02 0.03 -22.64
C THR A 34 -10.24 -0.86 -22.81
N LEU A 35 -10.74 -1.44 -21.73
CA LEU A 35 -11.94 -2.28 -21.75
C LEU A 35 -13.22 -1.46 -21.90
N CYS A 36 -13.21 -0.18 -21.57
CA CYS A 36 -14.33 0.72 -21.85
C CYS A 36 -14.57 0.93 -23.34
N GLN A 37 -13.54 0.76 -24.21
CA GLN A 37 -13.68 0.78 -25.66
C GLN A 37 -14.15 -0.57 -26.25
N ALA A 38 -13.96 -1.66 -25.51
CA ALA A 38 -14.28 -3.03 -25.91
C ALA A 38 -15.60 -3.57 -25.32
N ALA A 39 -16.25 -2.84 -24.42
CA ALA A 39 -17.60 -3.14 -23.98
C ALA A 39 -18.53 -2.94 -25.20
N GLY A 40 -18.85 -4.06 -25.86
CA GLY A 40 -19.76 -4.10 -26.99
C GLY A 40 -21.13 -3.48 -26.68
N PRO A 41 -22.02 -3.34 -27.69
CA PRO A 41 -23.26 -2.57 -27.61
C PRO A 41 -24.28 -3.22 -26.66
N GLY A 42 -24.09 -2.99 -25.36
CA GLY A 42 -24.93 -3.52 -24.28
C GLY A 42 -25.23 -2.52 -23.17
N TYR A 43 -24.64 -1.34 -23.22
CA TYR A 43 -25.00 -0.21 -22.35
C TYR A 43 -25.84 0.79 -23.16
N ASP A 44 -27.05 0.35 -23.51
CA ASP A 44 -28.07 1.24 -24.05
C ASP A 44 -28.69 2.00 -22.85
N HIS A 45 -28.19 3.19 -22.59
CA HIS A 45 -29.00 4.19 -21.93
C HIS A 45 -29.95 4.79 -22.96
N ALA A 46 -31.17 5.08 -22.57
CA ALA A 46 -32.32 5.50 -23.39
C ALA A 46 -32.12 6.76 -24.29
N SER A 47 -30.92 7.22 -24.48
CA SER A 47 -30.51 8.35 -25.33
C SER A 47 -29.43 7.94 -26.32
N GLY A 48 -29.63 6.93 -27.13
CA GLY A 48 -28.98 6.64 -28.44
C GLY A 48 -27.50 6.98 -28.69
N GLY A 49 -26.68 7.32 -27.72
CA GLY A 49 -25.29 7.71 -27.83
C GLY A 49 -24.34 6.78 -27.09
N ILE A 50 -23.13 6.55 -27.65
CA ILE A 50 -22.07 5.78 -27.00
C ILE A 50 -21.50 6.63 -25.85
N ALA A 51 -21.69 6.18 -24.60
CA ALA A 51 -21.04 6.79 -23.46
C ALA A 51 -19.53 6.48 -23.49
N VAL A 52 -18.69 7.50 -23.32
CA VAL A 52 -17.24 7.36 -23.27
C VAL A 52 -16.73 7.71 -21.86
N PRO A 53 -15.58 7.16 -21.42
CA PRO A 53 -14.96 7.59 -20.18
C PRO A 53 -14.77 9.10 -20.19
N GLY A 54 -15.34 9.78 -19.21
CA GLY A 54 -15.36 11.24 -19.10
C GLY A 54 -14.54 11.76 -17.93
N GLY A 55 -14.35 13.08 -17.93
CA GLY A 55 -13.84 13.79 -16.77
C GLY A 55 -14.88 13.83 -15.63
N TRP A 56 -14.57 14.60 -14.61
CA TRP A 56 -15.47 14.83 -13.49
C TRP A 56 -16.61 15.79 -13.85
N PRO A 57 -17.83 15.58 -13.34
CA PRO A 57 -18.92 16.51 -13.56
C PRO A 57 -18.56 17.94 -13.12
N PRO A 58 -18.86 18.97 -13.93
CA PRO A 58 -18.60 20.37 -13.56
C PRO A 58 -19.27 20.77 -12.24
N GLN A 59 -20.43 20.20 -11.93
CA GLN A 59 -21.15 20.42 -10.69
C GLN A 59 -20.32 19.94 -9.47
N MET A 60 -19.57 18.87 -9.61
CA MET A 60 -18.64 18.39 -8.56
C MET A 60 -17.51 19.37 -8.33
N GLU A 61 -16.90 19.89 -9.38
CA GLU A 61 -15.82 20.87 -9.29
C GLU A 61 -16.32 22.16 -8.61
N ALA A 62 -17.52 22.61 -8.94
CA ALA A 62 -18.13 23.78 -8.31
C ALA A 62 -18.30 23.63 -6.77
N LEU A 63 -18.54 22.41 -6.29
CA LEU A 63 -18.61 22.11 -4.84
C LEU A 63 -17.22 22.01 -4.19
N ILE A 64 -16.21 21.56 -4.95
CA ILE A 64 -14.86 21.33 -4.44
C ILE A 64 -14.07 22.64 -4.32
N GLU A 65 -14.19 23.57 -5.27
CA GLU A 65 -13.42 24.82 -5.31
C GLU A 65 -13.49 25.65 -4.01
N PRO A 66 -14.65 25.86 -3.37
CA PRO A 66 -14.72 26.58 -2.08
C PRO A 66 -13.97 25.83 -0.96
N LEU A 67 -13.98 24.50 -0.98
CA LEU A 67 -13.26 23.68 0.00
C LEU A 67 -11.75 23.78 -0.17
N LEU A 68 -11.26 23.82 -1.42
CA LEU A 68 -9.85 24.02 -1.72
C LEU A 68 -9.38 25.43 -1.32
N ALA A 69 -10.18 26.46 -1.62
CA ALA A 69 -9.89 27.82 -1.17
C ALA A 69 -9.81 27.92 0.37
N ARG A 70 -10.71 27.25 1.07
CA ARG A 70 -10.70 27.17 2.54
C ARG A 70 -9.47 26.41 3.05
N ALA A 71 -9.08 25.34 2.38
CA ALA A 71 -7.90 24.55 2.73
C ALA A 71 -6.63 25.39 2.59
N LEU A 72 -6.49 26.14 1.49
CA LEU A 72 -5.37 27.03 1.24
C LEU A 72 -5.25 28.12 2.32
N LEU A 73 -6.34 28.84 2.61
CA LEU A 73 -6.38 29.83 3.69
C LEU A 73 -6.03 29.22 5.06
N GLY A 74 -6.47 27.99 5.31
CA GLY A 74 -6.14 27.26 6.54
C GLY A 74 -4.65 26.90 6.62
N LEU A 75 -4.04 26.52 5.51
CA LEU A 75 -2.61 26.24 5.41
C LEU A 75 -1.78 27.50 5.60
N GLU A 76 -2.11 28.60 4.92
CA GLU A 76 -1.44 29.89 5.05
C GLU A 76 -1.44 30.42 6.49
N ARG A 77 -2.56 30.26 7.20
CA ARG A 77 -2.64 30.65 8.63
C ARG A 77 -1.72 29.83 9.53
N ARG A 78 -1.51 28.56 9.23
CA ARG A 78 -0.63 27.67 10.01
C ARG A 78 0.85 27.83 9.64
N THR A 79 1.12 28.13 8.38
CA THR A 79 2.46 28.25 7.82
C THR A 79 2.57 29.54 6.99
N PRO A 80 2.70 30.71 7.64
CA PRO A 80 2.78 31.99 6.91
C PRO A 80 3.94 32.08 5.91
N ALA A 81 4.91 31.18 6.02
CA ALA A 81 6.05 31.05 5.11
C ALA A 81 5.83 30.02 3.99
N VAL A 82 4.65 29.45 3.86
CA VAL A 82 4.33 28.44 2.82
C VAL A 82 4.60 28.96 1.39
N GLN A 83 4.41 30.25 1.19
CA GLN A 83 4.73 30.93 -0.09
C GLN A 83 6.22 31.23 -0.28
N ARG A 84 7.04 31.06 0.77
CA ARG A 84 8.49 31.20 0.69
C ARG A 84 9.12 29.85 0.53
N VAL A 85 9.84 29.66 -0.51
CA VAL A 85 10.51 28.45 -0.91
C VAL A 85 11.97 28.49 -0.54
N PHE A 86 12.58 27.33 -0.41
CA PHE A 86 14.02 27.20 -0.47
C PHE A 86 14.54 27.86 -1.75
N GLY A 87 15.34 28.92 -1.62
CA GLY A 87 15.87 29.66 -2.74
C GLY A 87 14.96 30.73 -3.36
N GLY A 88 13.80 31.05 -2.78
CA GLY A 88 12.91 32.14 -3.21
C GLY A 88 11.83 31.76 -4.23
N GLU A 89 11.71 30.49 -4.61
CA GLU A 89 10.67 29.99 -5.50
C GLU A 89 9.49 29.34 -4.75
N LEU A 90 8.32 29.28 -5.36
CA LEU A 90 7.07 28.86 -4.72
C LEU A 90 6.94 27.32 -4.68
N ILE A 91 6.48 26.75 -3.57
CA ILE A 91 5.99 25.36 -3.56
C ILE A 91 4.86 25.28 -4.59
N PRO A 92 4.78 24.24 -5.43
CA PRO A 92 3.68 24.08 -6.37
C PRO A 92 2.39 23.73 -5.60
N LEU A 93 1.73 24.78 -5.09
CA LEU A 93 0.51 24.66 -4.28
C LEU A 93 -0.61 23.94 -5.04
N ASP A 94 -0.70 24.14 -6.34
CA ASP A 94 -1.69 23.47 -7.19
C ASP A 94 -1.51 21.94 -7.15
N ALA A 95 -0.27 21.46 -7.16
CA ALA A 95 0.01 20.02 -7.05
C ALA A 95 -0.37 19.46 -5.66
N LEU A 96 -0.19 20.23 -4.60
CA LEU A 96 -0.63 19.85 -3.26
C LEU A 96 -2.16 19.89 -3.13
N LEU A 97 -2.81 20.89 -3.73
CA LEU A 97 -4.27 20.99 -3.75
C LEU A 97 -4.90 19.87 -4.57
N GLU A 98 -4.23 19.39 -5.64
CA GLU A 98 -4.73 18.26 -6.43
C GLU A 98 -4.88 16.99 -5.59
N LEU A 99 -3.99 16.76 -4.61
CA LEU A 99 -4.15 15.63 -3.67
C LEU A 99 -5.45 15.73 -2.85
N LEU A 100 -5.80 16.94 -2.43
CA LEU A 100 -7.06 17.16 -1.72
C LEU A 100 -8.24 17.06 -2.67
N ARG A 101 -8.13 17.62 -3.88
CA ARG A 101 -9.15 17.57 -4.92
C ARG A 101 -9.55 16.12 -5.24
N GLU A 102 -8.57 15.26 -5.52
CA GLU A 102 -8.81 13.83 -5.79
C GLU A 102 -9.51 13.12 -4.61
N ARG A 103 -9.10 13.43 -3.39
CA ARG A 103 -9.76 12.88 -2.19
C ARG A 103 -11.21 13.35 -2.05
N LEU A 104 -11.48 14.63 -2.30
CA LEU A 104 -12.83 15.18 -2.26
C LEU A 104 -13.72 14.62 -3.37
N ARG A 105 -13.18 14.46 -4.61
CA ARG A 105 -13.85 13.79 -5.73
C ARG A 105 -14.28 12.38 -5.34
N GLY A 106 -13.39 11.60 -4.75
CA GLY A 106 -13.70 10.24 -4.29
C GLY A 106 -14.81 10.20 -3.24
N ILE A 107 -14.86 11.17 -2.32
CA ILE A 107 -15.91 11.26 -1.27
C ILE A 107 -17.26 11.62 -1.89
N LEU A 108 -17.28 12.52 -2.86
CA LEU A 108 -18.51 13.07 -3.44
C LEU A 108 -19.11 12.21 -4.55
N ALA A 109 -18.32 11.37 -5.21
CA ALA A 109 -18.67 10.71 -6.47
C ALA A 109 -20.03 10.02 -6.45
N GLN A 110 -20.24 9.11 -5.50
CA GLN A 110 -21.46 8.31 -5.46
C GLN A 110 -22.70 9.11 -5.00
N ALA A 111 -22.51 10.11 -4.13
CA ALA A 111 -23.61 10.99 -3.71
C ALA A 111 -24.08 11.89 -4.86
N ILE A 112 -23.13 12.47 -5.61
CA ILE A 112 -23.45 13.30 -6.77
C ILE A 112 -24.12 12.46 -7.85
N ALA A 113 -23.63 11.25 -8.12
CA ALA A 113 -24.25 10.35 -9.09
C ALA A 113 -25.71 10.07 -8.73
N ALA A 114 -25.98 9.69 -7.48
CA ALA A 114 -27.34 9.42 -7.01
C ALA A 114 -28.26 10.66 -7.06
N HIS A 115 -27.70 11.84 -6.82
CA HIS A 115 -28.45 13.09 -6.91
C HIS A 115 -28.79 13.42 -8.38
N LEU A 116 -27.84 13.26 -9.30
CA LEU A 116 -28.03 13.51 -10.73
C LEU A 116 -29.04 12.55 -11.38
N GLU A 117 -29.16 11.32 -10.87
CA GLU A 117 -30.18 10.35 -11.33
C GLU A 117 -31.62 10.78 -10.99
N THR A 118 -31.79 11.61 -9.95
CA THR A 118 -33.11 12.04 -9.44
C THR A 118 -33.48 13.46 -9.78
N ALA A 119 -32.50 14.30 -10.11
CA ALA A 119 -32.67 15.71 -10.45
C ALA A 119 -32.77 15.91 -11.96
N ASP A 120 -33.49 16.94 -12.40
CA ASP A 120 -33.40 17.41 -13.80
C ASP A 120 -31.94 17.79 -14.11
N HIS A 121 -31.40 17.29 -15.21
CA HIS A 121 -30.00 17.47 -15.63
C HIS A 121 -29.55 18.95 -15.73
N HIS A 122 -30.47 19.89 -15.75
CA HIS A 122 -30.22 21.34 -15.75
C HIS A 122 -30.28 22.00 -14.38
N THR A 123 -30.62 21.25 -13.32
CA THR A 123 -30.70 21.80 -11.96
C THR A 123 -29.29 22.05 -11.43
N LEU A 124 -29.00 23.28 -11.01
CA LEU A 124 -27.77 23.60 -10.31
C LEU A 124 -27.71 22.76 -9.02
N LEU A 125 -26.66 21.97 -8.89
CA LEU A 125 -26.41 21.20 -7.66
C LEU A 125 -26.12 22.17 -6.52
N VAL A 126 -27.04 22.24 -5.56
CA VAL A 126 -26.88 23.10 -4.40
C VAL A 126 -26.26 22.28 -3.28
N GLU A 127 -25.12 22.75 -2.74
CA GLU A 127 -24.40 22.09 -1.61
C GLU A 127 -25.35 21.72 -0.48
N ARG A 128 -26.28 22.62 -0.13
CA ARG A 128 -27.25 22.41 0.95
C ARG A 128 -28.14 21.20 0.71
N ASP A 129 -28.62 21.01 -0.49
CA ASP A 129 -29.55 19.92 -0.83
C ASP A 129 -28.81 18.57 -0.79
N LEU A 130 -27.60 18.52 -1.32
CA LEU A 130 -26.74 17.34 -1.25
C LEU A 130 -26.42 16.96 0.20
N ILE A 131 -26.09 17.94 1.07
CA ILE A 131 -25.80 17.68 2.49
C ILE A 131 -27.08 17.28 3.26
N CYS A 132 -28.24 17.85 2.92
CA CYS A 132 -29.52 17.44 3.53
C CYS A 132 -29.86 15.99 3.17
N GLU A 133 -29.63 15.59 1.93
CA GLU A 133 -29.86 14.21 1.47
C GLU A 133 -28.83 13.24 2.04
N PHE A 134 -27.56 13.64 2.10
CA PHE A 134 -26.43 12.81 2.54
C PHE A 134 -25.68 13.45 3.72
N PRO A 135 -26.25 13.48 4.92
CA PRO A 135 -25.70 14.22 6.07
C PRO A 135 -24.32 13.71 6.53
N VAL A 136 -23.91 12.51 6.14
CA VAL A 136 -22.58 11.95 6.43
C VAL A 136 -21.47 12.65 5.63
N LEU A 137 -21.79 13.30 4.50
CA LEU A 137 -20.79 13.96 3.66
C LEU A 137 -20.09 15.12 4.38
N LEU A 138 -20.85 16.00 5.03
CA LEU A 138 -20.28 17.21 5.63
C LEU A 138 -19.14 16.91 6.63
N PRO A 139 -19.30 16.00 7.61
CA PRO A 139 -18.20 15.60 8.48
C PRO A 139 -16.99 15.03 7.72
N LEU A 140 -17.22 14.22 6.67
CA LEU A 140 -16.14 13.61 5.90
C LEU A 140 -15.34 14.66 5.10
N LEU A 141 -16.02 15.62 4.47
CA LEU A 141 -15.38 16.72 3.74
C LEU A 141 -14.58 17.63 4.68
N GLN A 142 -15.18 18.03 5.81
CA GLN A 142 -14.51 18.84 6.84
C GLN A 142 -13.26 18.13 7.40
N GLN A 143 -13.36 16.83 7.66
CA GLN A 143 -12.25 15.99 8.09
C GLN A 143 -11.13 15.96 7.05
N ALA A 144 -11.46 15.70 5.78
CA ALA A 144 -10.48 15.64 4.70
C ALA A 144 -9.70 16.95 4.56
N VAL A 145 -10.39 18.10 4.59
CA VAL A 145 -9.77 19.44 4.55
C VAL A 145 -8.88 19.68 5.76
N SER A 146 -9.38 19.41 6.97
CA SER A 146 -8.62 19.63 8.21
C SER A 146 -7.35 18.79 8.30
N GLU A 147 -7.44 17.53 7.91
CA GLU A 147 -6.29 16.60 7.88
C GLU A 147 -5.28 17.00 6.82
N TRP A 148 -5.73 17.41 5.63
CA TRP A 148 -4.83 17.89 4.59
C TRP A 148 -4.05 19.13 5.06
N ILE A 149 -4.70 20.12 5.68
CA ILE A 149 -4.05 21.29 6.24
C ILE A 149 -2.97 20.88 7.26
N ALA A 150 -3.29 19.95 8.16
CA ALA A 150 -2.35 19.50 9.18
C ALA A 150 -1.16 18.74 8.57
N ALA A 151 -1.42 17.85 7.61
CA ALA A 151 -0.39 17.05 6.95
C ALA A 151 0.55 17.92 6.11
N MET A 152 0.02 18.88 5.34
CA MET A 152 0.83 19.78 4.51
C MET A 152 1.63 20.78 5.34
N ALA A 153 1.07 21.29 6.43
CA ALA A 153 1.83 22.12 7.38
C ALA A 153 3.01 21.33 7.98
N ALA A 154 2.76 20.10 8.42
CA ALA A 154 3.81 19.23 8.95
C ALA A 154 4.88 18.88 7.89
N PHE A 155 4.49 18.62 6.65
CA PHE A 155 5.41 18.40 5.54
C PHE A 155 6.31 19.60 5.30
N HIS A 156 5.72 20.79 5.18
CA HIS A 156 6.46 22.05 4.99
C HIS A 156 7.49 22.27 6.10
N ASP A 157 7.10 22.19 7.37
CA ASP A 157 7.98 22.38 8.52
C ASP A 157 9.15 21.38 8.54
N ARG A 158 8.87 20.13 8.16
CA ARG A 158 9.87 19.06 8.12
C ARG A 158 10.84 19.26 6.95
N LEU A 159 10.36 19.67 5.78
CA LEU A 159 11.19 19.97 4.63
C LEU A 159 12.13 21.16 4.92
N GLN A 160 11.63 22.22 5.56
CA GLN A 160 12.47 23.34 5.98
C GLN A 160 13.53 22.91 6.99
N ARG A 161 13.14 22.14 8.01
CA ARG A 161 14.05 21.69 9.07
C ARG A 161 15.16 20.80 8.55
N ASP A 162 14.83 19.88 7.63
CA ASP A 162 15.77 18.91 7.09
C ASP A 162 16.51 19.41 5.83
N GLY A 163 16.23 20.61 5.33
CA GLY A 163 16.73 21.10 4.04
C GLY A 163 18.24 20.98 3.84
N GLN A 164 19.03 21.41 4.83
CA GLN A 164 20.50 21.29 4.76
C GLN A 164 20.96 19.81 4.79
N ARG A 165 20.33 18.98 5.60
CA ARG A 165 20.64 17.54 5.69
C ARG A 165 20.27 16.82 4.39
N LEU A 166 19.12 17.16 3.80
CA LEU A 166 18.69 16.64 2.50
C LEU A 166 19.68 17.07 1.39
N ALA A 167 20.11 18.33 1.36
CA ALA A 167 21.10 18.79 0.40
C ALA A 167 22.42 18.00 0.51
N ALA A 168 22.95 17.87 1.72
CA ALA A 168 24.17 17.09 1.97
C ALA A 168 23.99 15.61 1.58
N TRP A 169 22.83 15.02 1.91
CA TRP A 169 22.50 13.62 1.59
C TRP A 169 22.36 13.39 0.08
N LEU A 170 21.84 14.38 -0.66
CA LEU A 170 21.74 14.35 -2.13
C LEU A 170 23.06 14.70 -2.82
N GLY A 171 24.08 15.15 -2.06
CA GLY A 171 25.38 15.55 -2.63
C GLY A 171 25.35 16.91 -3.32
N VAL A 172 24.43 17.80 -2.97
CA VAL A 172 24.32 19.17 -3.50
C VAL A 172 24.62 20.20 -2.41
N ALA A 173 25.12 21.36 -2.82
CA ALA A 173 25.48 22.44 -1.87
C ALA A 173 24.23 23.01 -1.16
N THR A 174 23.15 23.19 -1.91
CA THR A 174 21.85 23.63 -1.43
C THR A 174 20.78 22.83 -2.15
N LEU A 175 19.60 22.65 -1.52
CA LEU A 175 18.47 22.02 -2.22
C LEU A 175 18.11 22.87 -3.45
N PRO A 176 18.01 22.26 -4.63
CA PRO A 176 17.47 22.96 -5.79
C PRO A 176 16.01 23.37 -5.56
N PRO A 177 15.48 24.31 -6.35
CA PRO A 177 14.07 24.66 -6.31
C PRO A 177 13.17 23.44 -6.45
N LEU A 178 12.02 23.49 -5.79
CA LEU A 178 11.03 22.44 -5.83
C LEU A 178 10.25 22.52 -7.16
N GLU A 179 10.33 21.47 -7.97
CA GLU A 179 9.67 21.41 -9.28
C GLU A 179 8.25 20.84 -9.18
N SER A 180 8.10 19.73 -8.46
CA SER A 180 6.79 19.13 -8.24
C SER A 180 6.70 18.35 -6.94
N VAL A 181 5.48 18.26 -6.41
CA VAL A 181 5.10 17.37 -5.32
C VAL A 181 3.86 16.61 -5.74
N SER A 182 3.87 15.31 -5.60
CA SER A 182 2.71 14.46 -5.90
C SER A 182 2.51 13.43 -4.80
N GLY A 183 1.26 13.02 -4.59
CA GLY A 183 0.98 11.84 -3.79
C GLY A 183 1.45 10.59 -4.52
N THR A 184 1.77 9.58 -3.75
CA THR A 184 1.85 8.23 -4.28
C THR A 184 0.46 7.60 -4.22
N THR A 185 0.28 6.47 -4.89
CA THR A 185 -0.94 5.66 -4.81
C THR A 185 -1.15 5.00 -3.43
N SER A 186 -0.41 5.45 -2.41
CA SER A 186 -0.51 4.91 -1.06
C SER A 186 -1.83 5.31 -0.39
N ASP A 187 -2.32 4.41 0.48
CA ASP A 187 -3.52 4.66 1.27
C ASP A 187 -3.40 5.88 2.17
N THR A 188 -4.54 6.53 2.42
CA THR A 188 -4.60 7.55 3.45
C THR A 188 -4.67 6.91 4.83
N HIS A 189 -3.70 7.21 5.66
CA HIS A 189 -3.65 6.79 7.07
C HIS A 189 -4.20 7.86 8.01
N PRO A 190 -4.50 7.51 9.29
CA PRO A 190 -4.97 8.46 10.28
C PRO A 190 -4.11 9.73 10.34
N GLY A 191 -4.78 10.88 10.33
CA GLY A 191 -4.13 12.20 10.24
C GLY A 191 -3.90 12.71 8.82
N GLY A 192 -4.48 12.06 7.81
CA GLY A 192 -4.34 12.44 6.40
C GLY A 192 -2.94 12.17 5.82
N HIS A 193 -2.17 11.30 6.48
CA HIS A 193 -0.80 11.00 6.10
C HIS A 193 -0.77 10.18 4.82
N VAL A 194 -0.04 10.70 3.81
CA VAL A 194 0.28 10.04 2.54
C VAL A 194 1.77 10.16 2.25
N VAL A 195 2.33 9.21 1.54
CA VAL A 195 3.70 9.32 1.03
C VAL A 195 3.73 10.33 -0.10
N LEU A 196 4.67 11.28 -0.06
CA LEU A 196 4.82 12.29 -1.11
C LEU A 196 6.09 12.03 -1.92
N ARG A 197 5.94 12.06 -3.23
CA ARG A 197 7.04 12.10 -4.19
C ARG A 197 7.39 13.56 -4.44
N ILE A 198 8.65 13.90 -4.26
CA ILE A 198 9.16 15.26 -4.35
C ILE A 198 10.23 15.29 -5.43
N VAL A 199 10.07 16.17 -6.41
CA VAL A 199 11.03 16.39 -7.47
C VAL A 199 11.59 17.80 -7.34
N PHE A 200 12.91 17.89 -7.30
CA PHE A 200 13.64 19.14 -7.34
C PHE A 200 14.15 19.41 -8.75
N SER A 201 14.33 20.67 -9.09
CA SER A 201 14.91 21.09 -10.37
C SER A 201 16.25 20.40 -10.61
N GLY A 202 16.45 19.95 -11.84
CA GLY A 202 17.61 19.11 -12.18
C GLY A 202 17.38 17.61 -11.99
N GLY A 203 16.14 17.18 -11.69
CA GLY A 203 15.73 15.78 -11.70
C GLY A 203 15.99 15.01 -10.41
N CYS A 204 16.51 15.64 -9.36
CA CYS A 204 16.62 15.00 -8.05
C CYS A 204 15.24 14.66 -7.52
N CYS A 205 15.01 13.39 -7.15
CA CYS A 205 13.73 12.92 -6.66
C CYS A 205 13.89 12.17 -5.32
N VAL A 206 13.03 12.51 -4.36
CA VAL A 206 12.97 11.85 -3.05
C VAL A 206 11.52 11.55 -2.67
N TYR A 207 11.36 10.59 -1.77
CA TYR A 207 10.06 10.30 -1.16
C TYR A 207 10.06 10.72 0.30
N TYR A 208 9.07 11.51 0.68
CA TYR A 208 8.78 11.83 2.06
C TYR A 208 7.79 10.80 2.62
N LYS A 209 8.20 10.13 3.71
CA LYS A 209 7.38 9.14 4.43
C LYS A 209 7.00 9.73 5.80
N PRO A 210 5.75 10.12 6.04
CA PRO A 210 5.30 10.72 7.31
C PRO A 210 5.13 9.67 8.43
N ARG A 211 6.05 8.72 8.52
CA ARG A 211 6.08 7.60 9.46
C ARG A 211 7.52 7.22 9.81
N PRO A 212 7.73 6.44 10.89
CA PRO A 212 9.04 5.87 11.16
C PRO A 212 9.57 5.08 9.97
N ILE A 213 10.86 5.25 9.66
CA ILE A 213 11.55 4.54 8.58
C ILE A 213 12.65 3.60 9.12
N SER A 214 12.55 3.20 10.39
CA SER A 214 13.50 2.28 11.01
C SER A 214 13.56 0.91 10.31
N GLY A 215 12.46 0.45 9.71
CA GLY A 215 12.44 -0.76 8.89
C GLY A 215 13.29 -0.63 7.63
N GLU A 216 13.13 0.48 6.89
CA GLU A 216 13.96 0.81 5.72
C GLU A 216 15.42 0.99 6.11
N TRP A 217 15.71 1.61 7.25
CA TRP A 217 17.07 1.78 7.75
C TRP A 217 17.71 0.43 8.09
N LEU A 218 17.01 -0.45 8.80
CA LEU A 218 17.48 -1.80 9.15
C LEU A 218 17.75 -2.63 7.88
N TRP A 219 16.86 -2.55 6.90
CA TRP A 219 17.01 -3.23 5.61
C TRP A 219 18.22 -2.69 4.84
N HIS A 220 18.36 -1.38 4.72
CA HIS A 220 19.48 -0.74 4.05
C HIS A 220 20.82 -1.16 4.68
N ARG A 221 20.93 -1.09 6.01
CA ARG A 221 22.16 -1.50 6.73
C ARG A 221 22.49 -2.98 6.60
N LEU A 222 21.47 -3.84 6.52
CA LEU A 222 21.68 -5.26 6.20
C LEU A 222 22.27 -5.45 4.82
N LEU A 223 21.74 -4.75 3.81
CA LEU A 223 22.25 -4.84 2.44
C LEU A 223 23.68 -4.29 2.30
N GLU A 224 24.02 -3.26 3.04
CA GLU A 224 25.41 -2.74 3.12
C GLU A 224 26.34 -3.80 3.73
N ALA A 225 25.97 -4.41 4.85
CA ALA A 225 26.78 -5.45 5.48
C ALA A 225 26.96 -6.67 4.57
N VAL A 226 25.94 -7.03 3.80
CA VAL A 226 26.05 -8.09 2.77
C VAL A 226 27.02 -7.69 1.66
N ALA A 227 26.93 -6.46 1.15
CA ALA A 227 27.80 -5.97 0.08
C ALA A 227 29.26 -5.77 0.53
N GLU A 228 29.49 -5.46 1.82
CA GLU A 228 30.83 -5.40 2.42
C GLU A 228 31.46 -6.79 2.52
N ALA A 229 30.67 -7.80 2.95
CA ALA A 229 31.14 -9.18 3.08
C ALA A 229 31.30 -9.90 1.74
N GLU A 230 30.44 -9.62 0.77
CA GLU A 230 30.41 -10.25 -0.55
C GLU A 230 30.05 -9.20 -1.61
N PRO A 231 31.05 -8.48 -2.16
CA PRO A 231 30.81 -7.42 -3.16
C PRO A 231 30.12 -7.90 -4.44
N ALA A 232 30.26 -9.18 -4.79
CA ALA A 232 29.59 -9.78 -5.94
C ALA A 232 28.06 -9.88 -5.72
N LEU A 233 27.61 -9.88 -4.47
CA LEU A 233 26.21 -9.92 -4.07
C LEU A 233 25.66 -8.52 -3.69
N ARG A 234 26.13 -7.47 -4.34
CA ARG A 234 25.60 -6.12 -4.11
C ARG A 234 24.18 -6.01 -4.67
N LEU A 235 23.21 -6.02 -3.77
CA LEU A 235 21.80 -5.84 -4.08
C LEU A 235 21.43 -4.34 -4.15
N PRO A 236 20.36 -3.96 -4.90
CA PRO A 236 19.86 -2.60 -4.90
C PRO A 236 19.41 -2.20 -3.49
N ALA A 237 20.04 -1.19 -2.93
CA ALA A 237 19.73 -0.66 -1.62
C ALA A 237 19.19 0.77 -1.76
N VAL A 238 18.01 1.04 -1.22
CA VAL A 238 17.39 2.36 -1.19
C VAL A 238 17.99 3.14 -0.03
N ARG A 239 18.65 4.25 -0.31
CA ARG A 239 19.20 5.11 0.75
C ARG A 239 18.07 5.76 1.54
N VAL A 240 18.32 5.98 2.82
CA VAL A 240 17.35 6.52 3.77
C VAL A 240 17.97 7.67 4.57
N LEU A 241 17.15 8.66 4.92
CA LEU A 241 17.51 9.75 5.80
C LEU A 241 16.41 9.94 6.84
N GLU A 242 16.71 9.67 8.10
CA GLU A 242 15.77 9.91 9.19
C GLU A 242 15.53 11.41 9.40
N GLY A 243 14.30 11.77 9.70
CA GLY A 243 13.92 13.14 10.03
C GLY A 243 14.56 13.61 11.33
N SER A 244 14.90 14.89 11.40
CA SER A 244 15.60 15.53 12.54
C SER A 244 14.70 15.79 13.76
N SER A 245 13.42 15.45 13.73
CA SER A 245 12.45 15.69 14.80
C SER A 245 12.14 14.41 15.59
N PRO A 246 11.78 14.49 16.87
CA PRO A 246 11.22 13.37 17.61
C PRO A 246 9.91 12.84 17.01
N ALA A 247 9.23 13.64 16.17
CA ALA A 247 8.14 13.16 15.32
C ALA A 247 8.75 12.25 14.24
N ARG A 248 8.50 10.98 14.35
CA ARG A 248 9.10 9.94 13.51
C ARG A 248 8.61 10.06 12.06
N TYR A 249 9.49 10.44 11.16
CA TYR A 249 9.31 10.50 9.71
C TYR A 249 10.67 10.33 9.03
N GLY A 250 10.69 10.21 7.72
CA GLY A 250 11.95 10.16 6.99
C GLY A 250 11.81 10.37 5.49
N TRP A 251 12.95 10.28 4.84
CA TRP A 251 13.13 10.49 3.42
C TRP A 251 13.83 9.27 2.83
N THR A 252 13.39 8.87 1.63
CA THR A 252 14.04 7.80 0.88
C THR A 252 14.36 8.30 -0.53
N GLU A 253 15.43 7.78 -1.11
CA GLU A 253 15.74 8.10 -2.50
C GLU A 253 14.73 7.45 -3.45
N SER A 254 14.65 8.01 -4.65
CA SER A 254 13.85 7.44 -5.74
C SER A 254 14.60 6.33 -6.43
N VAL A 255 13.92 5.24 -6.70
CA VAL A 255 14.42 4.15 -7.53
C VAL A 255 13.85 4.30 -8.94
N LEU A 256 14.71 4.24 -9.94
CA LEU A 256 14.28 4.26 -11.34
C LEU A 256 13.89 2.84 -11.78
N PRO A 257 12.65 2.63 -12.23
CA PRO A 257 12.21 1.36 -12.79
C PRO A 257 12.98 1.00 -14.06
N LEU A 258 13.11 -0.28 -14.32
CA LEU A 258 13.84 -0.84 -15.45
C LEU A 258 13.25 -0.45 -16.81
N ASP A 259 11.94 -0.32 -16.92
CA ASP A 259 11.22 0.09 -18.13
C ASP A 259 11.59 1.49 -18.62
N ARG A 260 12.06 2.36 -17.71
CA ARG A 260 12.57 3.69 -18.04
C ARG A 260 14.05 3.70 -18.43
N LEU A 261 14.73 2.59 -18.24
CA LEU A 261 16.13 2.41 -18.60
C LEU A 261 16.17 1.63 -19.91
N ARG A 262 16.64 2.24 -20.98
CA ARG A 262 16.83 1.59 -22.29
C ARG A 262 17.84 0.46 -22.15
N GLY A 263 17.37 -0.76 -21.95
CA GLY A 263 18.21 -1.96 -21.85
C GLY A 263 17.43 -3.16 -21.33
N SER A 264 17.63 -4.33 -21.95
CA SER A 264 17.16 -5.58 -21.37
C SER A 264 18.05 -5.90 -20.17
N PRO A 265 17.49 -6.23 -18.98
CA PRO A 265 18.32 -6.71 -17.88
C PRO A 265 19.00 -8.00 -18.28
N ASP A 266 20.21 -8.22 -17.78
CA ASP A 266 20.73 -9.58 -17.72
C ASP A 266 19.81 -10.39 -16.78
N GLY A 267 18.89 -11.14 -17.36
CA GLY A 267 17.90 -11.92 -16.62
C GLY A 267 18.56 -12.84 -15.60
N THR A 268 19.74 -13.33 -15.88
CA THR A 268 20.54 -14.17 -14.99
C THR A 268 20.88 -13.42 -13.69
N ARG A 269 21.43 -12.22 -13.82
CA ARG A 269 21.82 -11.38 -12.68
C ARG A 269 20.61 -10.95 -11.86
N TYR A 270 19.54 -10.53 -12.53
CA TYR A 270 18.31 -10.11 -11.85
C TYR A 270 17.74 -11.20 -10.97
N TRP A 271 17.55 -12.41 -11.54
CA TRP A 271 16.95 -13.52 -10.80
C TRP A 271 17.86 -14.09 -9.71
N HIS A 272 19.16 -13.99 -9.90
CA HIS A 272 20.12 -14.30 -8.82
C HIS A 272 19.96 -13.32 -7.65
N ALA A 273 19.92 -12.01 -7.93
CA ALA A 273 19.65 -10.98 -6.91
C ALA A 273 18.28 -11.15 -6.24
N ALA A 274 17.25 -11.56 -7.00
CA ALA A 274 15.92 -11.86 -6.47
C ALA A 274 15.92 -13.02 -5.47
N GLY A 275 16.66 -14.09 -5.77
CA GLY A 275 16.86 -15.19 -4.84
C GLY A 275 17.59 -14.80 -3.56
N ALA A 276 18.61 -13.97 -3.69
CA ALA A 276 19.33 -13.41 -2.54
C ALA A 276 18.43 -12.52 -1.68
N MET A 277 17.65 -11.64 -2.31
CA MET A 277 16.67 -10.79 -1.60
C MET A 277 15.65 -11.62 -0.84
N LEU A 278 15.09 -12.68 -1.45
CA LEU A 278 14.14 -13.58 -0.79
C LEU A 278 14.76 -14.23 0.46
N CYS A 279 16.01 -14.67 0.38
CA CYS A 279 16.72 -15.23 1.53
C CYS A 279 16.83 -14.21 2.67
N LEU A 280 17.31 -13.01 2.37
CA LEU A 280 17.48 -11.96 3.38
C LEU A 280 16.13 -11.54 3.98
N ALA A 281 15.12 -11.27 3.15
CA ALA A 281 13.78 -10.89 3.60
C ALA A 281 13.16 -11.94 4.53
N HIS A 282 13.30 -13.23 4.18
CA HIS A 282 12.82 -14.32 5.01
C HIS A 282 13.48 -14.33 6.40
N HIS A 283 14.80 -14.18 6.47
CA HIS A 283 15.53 -14.29 7.73
C HIS A 283 15.42 -13.06 8.65
N VAL A 284 15.05 -11.89 8.11
CA VAL A 284 14.70 -10.73 8.93
C VAL A 284 13.19 -10.58 9.16
N SER A 285 12.41 -11.60 8.82
CA SER A 285 10.94 -11.57 8.91
C SER A 285 10.32 -10.33 8.25
N LEU A 286 10.85 -9.95 7.08
CA LEU A 286 10.29 -8.88 6.25
C LEU A 286 9.15 -9.45 5.43
N THR A 287 7.95 -8.94 5.66
CA THR A 287 6.71 -9.34 5.00
C THR A 287 6.14 -8.20 4.15
N ASP A 288 5.01 -8.43 3.49
CA ASP A 288 4.30 -7.41 2.70
C ASP A 288 5.06 -6.92 1.44
N LEU A 289 6.01 -7.72 0.92
CA LEU A 289 6.76 -7.40 -0.31
C LEU A 289 5.96 -7.77 -1.57
N HIS A 290 4.83 -7.10 -1.75
CA HIS A 290 4.00 -7.24 -2.95
C HIS A 290 4.51 -6.34 -4.10
N LEU A 291 3.88 -6.42 -5.26
CA LEU A 291 4.27 -5.70 -6.47
C LEU A 291 4.37 -4.18 -6.32
N GLY A 292 3.65 -3.56 -5.39
CA GLY A 292 3.74 -2.13 -5.11
C GLY A 292 4.92 -1.73 -4.20
N ASN A 293 5.60 -2.70 -3.56
CA ASN A 293 6.70 -2.48 -2.62
C ASN A 293 8.07 -2.91 -3.17
N VAL A 294 8.10 -3.41 -4.41
CA VAL A 294 9.32 -3.86 -5.10
C VAL A 294 9.39 -3.23 -6.48
N ILE A 295 10.56 -2.74 -6.86
CA ILE A 295 10.83 -2.18 -8.19
C ILE A 295 11.95 -2.96 -8.84
N ALA A 296 11.75 -3.42 -10.09
CA ALA A 296 12.81 -4.03 -10.87
C ALA A 296 13.83 -2.98 -11.30
N THR A 297 15.12 -3.27 -11.04
CA THR A 297 16.26 -2.46 -11.49
C THR A 297 17.24 -3.30 -12.30
N PRO A 298 18.22 -2.70 -13.01
CA PRO A 298 19.23 -3.48 -13.75
C PRO A 298 20.08 -4.41 -12.88
N SER A 299 20.22 -4.12 -11.59
CA SER A 299 21.03 -4.89 -10.65
C SER A 299 20.23 -5.88 -9.81
N GLY A 300 18.91 -5.89 -9.95
CA GLY A 300 18.02 -6.76 -9.19
C GLY A 300 16.77 -6.02 -8.69
N PRO A 301 15.88 -6.71 -7.97
CA PRO A 301 14.74 -6.06 -7.34
C PRO A 301 15.16 -5.14 -6.18
N ALA A 302 14.57 -3.96 -6.07
CA ALA A 302 14.75 -3.00 -4.98
C ALA A 302 13.51 -2.98 -4.09
N VAL A 303 13.66 -3.18 -2.80
CA VAL A 303 12.58 -2.99 -1.82
C VAL A 303 12.47 -1.51 -1.50
N ILE A 304 11.32 -0.91 -1.78
CA ILE A 304 11.04 0.51 -1.53
C ILE A 304 10.23 0.77 -0.26
N ASP A 305 9.66 -0.28 0.33
CA ASP A 305 8.96 -0.23 1.61
C ASP A 305 9.30 -1.47 2.46
N ALA A 306 9.94 -1.25 3.60
CA ALA A 306 10.36 -2.29 4.54
C ALA A 306 9.73 -2.11 5.93
N GLU A 307 8.58 -1.42 6.04
CA GLU A 307 7.94 -1.12 7.32
C GLU A 307 7.47 -2.37 8.08
N CYS A 308 7.33 -3.52 7.40
CA CYS A 308 6.95 -4.79 7.98
C CYS A 308 8.15 -5.69 8.36
N LEU A 309 9.41 -5.18 8.35
CA LEU A 309 10.59 -5.92 8.80
C LEU A 309 10.42 -6.32 10.27
N GLY A 310 10.74 -7.57 10.61
CA GLY A 310 10.57 -8.07 11.98
C GLY A 310 9.13 -8.36 12.37
N THR A 311 8.24 -8.62 11.40
CA THR A 311 6.86 -9.07 11.70
C THR A 311 6.92 -10.28 12.66
N PRO A 312 6.36 -10.17 13.89
CA PRO A 312 6.45 -11.24 14.87
C PRO A 312 5.44 -12.36 14.57
N ARG A 313 5.66 -13.54 15.14
CA ARG A 313 4.67 -14.63 15.10
C ARG A 313 3.48 -14.29 15.99
N PHE A 314 2.28 -14.54 15.49
CA PHE A 314 1.06 -14.30 16.24
C PHE A 314 0.67 -15.49 17.11
N VAL A 315 -0.01 -15.21 18.22
CA VAL A 315 -0.58 -16.26 19.07
C VAL A 315 -1.75 -16.89 18.31
N ASP A 316 -1.71 -18.20 18.17
CA ASP A 316 -2.87 -18.97 17.70
C ASP A 316 -3.95 -18.91 18.80
N THR A 317 -4.89 -17.97 18.67
CA THR A 317 -6.05 -17.96 19.54
C THR A 317 -6.98 -19.09 19.10
N PRO A 318 -7.35 -20.03 19.99
CA PRO A 318 -8.37 -21.00 19.69
C PRO A 318 -9.71 -20.29 19.56
N ALA A 319 -10.04 -19.85 18.35
CA ALA A 319 -11.38 -19.39 18.02
C ALA A 319 -12.26 -20.62 17.92
N SER A 320 -13.33 -20.61 18.71
CA SER A 320 -14.44 -21.55 18.73
C SER A 320 -14.52 -22.49 17.52
N GLY A 321 -14.02 -23.72 17.65
CA GLY A 321 -14.40 -24.86 16.84
C GLY A 321 -13.72 -25.08 15.48
N ASN A 322 -13.01 -24.13 14.90
CA ASN A 322 -12.31 -24.29 13.63
C ASN A 322 -10.82 -23.99 13.76
N SER A 323 -10.07 -24.91 14.36
CA SER A 323 -8.63 -24.80 14.60
C SER A 323 -7.74 -24.79 13.32
N ARG A 324 -8.32 -25.10 12.14
CA ARG A 324 -7.58 -25.18 10.87
C ARG A 324 -7.19 -23.82 10.29
N GLY A 325 -7.97 -22.76 10.51
CA GLY A 325 -7.69 -21.42 9.94
C GLY A 325 -6.53 -20.70 10.65
N ASN A 326 -6.37 -20.89 11.95
CA ASN A 326 -5.36 -20.18 12.74
C ASN A 326 -3.94 -20.74 12.53
N THR A 327 -3.81 -22.06 12.43
CA THR A 327 -2.54 -22.74 12.10
C THR A 327 -2.06 -22.38 10.69
N ALA A 328 -2.98 -22.20 9.74
CA ALA A 328 -2.63 -21.80 8.38
C ALA A 328 -2.08 -20.36 8.30
N PHE A 329 -2.62 -19.43 9.09
CA PHE A 329 -2.18 -18.03 9.11
C PHE A 329 -0.77 -17.90 9.71
N GLY A 330 -0.50 -18.52 10.85
CA GLY A 330 0.83 -18.54 11.47
C GLY A 330 1.87 -19.21 10.57
N ALA A 331 1.56 -20.41 10.04
CA ALA A 331 2.43 -21.15 9.15
C ALA A 331 2.75 -20.37 7.84
N PHE A 332 1.80 -19.57 7.37
CA PHE A 332 2.00 -18.72 6.20
C PHE A 332 3.12 -17.69 6.42
N PHE A 333 3.10 -16.93 7.53
CA PHE A 333 4.15 -15.94 7.82
C PHE A 333 5.51 -16.59 8.13
N GLU A 334 5.52 -17.83 8.59
CA GLU A 334 6.76 -18.59 8.78
C GLU A 334 7.34 -19.13 7.46
N SER A 335 6.54 -19.25 6.44
CA SER A 335 6.96 -19.78 5.14
C SER A 335 7.72 -18.74 4.30
N LEU A 336 8.44 -19.19 3.27
CA LEU A 336 9.09 -18.32 2.28
C LEU A 336 8.07 -17.44 1.52
N ILE A 337 6.85 -17.91 1.38
CA ILE A 337 5.75 -17.20 0.72
C ILE A 337 5.31 -16.00 1.56
N GLY A 338 5.48 -16.07 2.88
CA GLY A 338 5.11 -15.00 3.82
C GLY A 338 5.81 -13.66 3.55
N ALA A 339 6.98 -13.68 2.92
CA ALA A 339 7.65 -12.44 2.49
C ALA A 339 6.84 -11.62 1.47
N GLY A 340 5.97 -12.26 0.67
CA GLY A 340 5.19 -11.61 -0.38
C GLY A 340 5.90 -11.53 -1.74
N LEU A 341 7.14 -11.99 -1.84
CA LEU A 341 7.92 -11.99 -3.09
C LEU A 341 7.51 -13.12 -4.05
N LEU A 342 7.05 -14.23 -3.52
CA LEU A 342 6.61 -15.39 -4.30
C LEU A 342 5.11 -15.41 -4.46
N PRO A 343 4.61 -15.92 -5.59
CA PRO A 343 3.19 -15.99 -5.85
C PRO A 343 2.42 -16.84 -4.85
N ARG A 344 1.20 -16.42 -4.63
CA ARG A 344 0.22 -17.08 -3.77
C ARG A 344 -0.93 -17.53 -4.62
N LYS A 345 -0.82 -18.67 -5.25
CA LYS A 345 -1.97 -19.27 -5.92
C LYS A 345 -2.69 -20.23 -4.98
N LEU A 346 -3.45 -19.66 -4.07
CA LEU A 346 -4.42 -20.43 -3.31
C LEU A 346 -5.87 -20.14 -3.76
N LEU A 347 -6.06 -19.13 -4.61
CA LEU A 347 -7.39 -18.75 -5.12
C LEU A 347 -7.30 -18.41 -6.61
N SER A 348 -8.00 -19.18 -7.43
CA SER A 348 -7.92 -19.16 -8.89
C SER A 348 -8.47 -17.92 -9.60
N ARG A 349 -8.94 -16.91 -8.88
CA ARG A 349 -9.64 -15.74 -9.45
C ARG A 349 -8.92 -14.40 -9.28
N MET A 350 -7.91 -14.34 -8.42
CA MET A 350 -7.16 -13.09 -8.20
C MET A 350 -5.85 -13.11 -8.99
N PRO A 351 -5.46 -11.99 -9.60
CA PRO A 351 -4.17 -11.88 -10.25
C PRO A 351 -3.03 -12.04 -9.22
N ASP A 352 -1.88 -12.46 -9.71
CA ASP A 352 -0.68 -12.55 -8.90
C ASP A 352 -0.16 -11.16 -8.53
N VAL A 353 0.02 -10.93 -7.24
CA VAL A 353 0.48 -9.67 -6.66
C VAL A 353 1.83 -9.75 -6.03
N SER A 354 2.50 -10.86 -6.19
CA SER A 354 3.83 -11.06 -5.62
C SER A 354 4.84 -10.05 -6.15
N GLY A 355 5.80 -9.69 -5.31
CA GLY A 355 6.80 -8.68 -5.65
C GLY A 355 7.72 -9.07 -6.81
N LEU A 356 7.88 -10.36 -7.12
CA LEU A 356 8.76 -10.84 -8.20
C LEU A 356 8.02 -11.28 -9.47
N PHE A 357 6.77 -11.70 -9.36
CA PHE A 357 6.03 -12.29 -10.49
C PHE A 357 4.70 -11.59 -10.77
N GLY A 358 4.28 -10.69 -9.88
CA GLY A 358 3.09 -9.89 -10.08
C GLY A 358 3.21 -9.02 -11.34
N SER A 359 2.11 -8.86 -12.06
CA SER A 359 2.06 -8.08 -13.30
C SER A 359 0.69 -7.44 -13.46
N ALA A 360 0.61 -6.42 -14.32
CA ALA A 360 -0.66 -5.81 -14.69
C ALA A 360 -1.65 -6.86 -15.20
N ALA A 361 -2.83 -6.90 -14.62
CA ALA A 361 -3.86 -7.87 -14.99
C ALA A 361 -5.26 -7.38 -14.60
N PRO A 362 -6.29 -7.75 -15.37
CA PRO A 362 -7.68 -7.53 -14.97
C PRO A 362 -8.02 -8.29 -13.67
N VAL A 363 -8.79 -7.66 -12.81
CA VAL A 363 -9.25 -8.28 -11.55
C VAL A 363 -10.70 -8.75 -11.72
N SER A 364 -10.87 -10.05 -11.90
CA SER A 364 -12.20 -10.64 -12.13
C SER A 364 -13.14 -10.39 -10.95
N GLY A 365 -14.34 -9.88 -11.25
CA GLY A 365 -15.40 -9.66 -10.25
C GLY A 365 -15.19 -8.44 -9.34
N LEU A 366 -14.17 -7.62 -9.61
CA LEU A 366 -13.99 -6.33 -8.96
C LEU A 366 -14.24 -5.21 -9.98
N GLY A 367 -15.11 -4.27 -9.62
CA GLY A 367 -15.35 -3.06 -10.39
C GLY A 367 -15.08 -1.83 -9.55
N LEU A 368 -14.60 -0.79 -10.20
CA LEU A 368 -14.34 0.51 -9.61
C LEU A 368 -15.29 1.55 -10.23
N PRO A 369 -15.77 2.53 -9.44
CA PRO A 369 -16.63 3.58 -9.96
C PRO A 369 -15.84 4.46 -10.94
N GLN A 370 -16.43 4.68 -12.12
CA GLN A 370 -15.89 5.55 -13.18
C GLN A 370 -16.99 6.41 -13.77
N TRP A 371 -16.68 7.66 -14.03
CA TRP A 371 -17.58 8.59 -14.68
C TRP A 371 -17.57 8.41 -16.19
N PHE A 372 -18.74 8.46 -16.78
CA PHE A 372 -18.98 8.44 -18.22
C PHE A 372 -19.75 9.67 -18.64
N VAL A 373 -19.46 10.14 -19.85
CA VAL A 373 -20.16 11.27 -20.49
C VAL A 373 -20.90 10.72 -21.69
N ALA A 374 -22.20 10.95 -21.75
CA ALA A 374 -23.02 10.61 -22.89
C ALA A 374 -22.94 11.68 -23.98
N SER A 375 -23.44 11.38 -25.18
CA SER A 375 -23.40 12.30 -26.33
C SER A 375 -24.21 13.60 -26.14
N ASP A 376 -25.17 13.59 -25.22
CA ASP A 376 -25.95 14.77 -24.81
C ASP A 376 -25.26 15.61 -23.73
N GLY A 377 -24.04 15.20 -23.29
CA GLY A 377 -23.27 15.86 -22.23
C GLY A 377 -23.68 15.47 -20.81
N SER A 378 -24.62 14.53 -20.63
CA SER A 378 -24.99 14.03 -19.31
C SER A 378 -23.89 13.14 -18.72
N TYR A 379 -23.75 13.19 -17.39
CA TYR A 379 -22.76 12.40 -16.63
C TYR A 379 -23.45 11.26 -15.90
N SER A 380 -22.84 10.09 -15.95
CA SER A 380 -23.26 8.92 -15.18
C SER A 380 -22.06 8.24 -14.52
N LEU A 381 -22.27 7.66 -13.35
CA LEU A 381 -21.27 6.87 -12.63
C LEU A 381 -21.58 5.39 -12.81
N ALA A 382 -20.71 4.67 -13.50
CA ALA A 382 -20.86 3.24 -13.70
C ALA A 382 -19.67 2.48 -13.11
N THR A 383 -19.82 1.17 -13.00
CA THR A 383 -18.76 0.29 -12.50
C THR A 383 -17.91 -0.19 -13.68
N ALA A 384 -16.65 0.25 -13.74
CA ALA A 384 -15.68 -0.24 -14.70
C ALA A 384 -14.88 -1.41 -14.11
N PRO A 385 -14.46 -2.40 -14.94
CA PRO A 385 -13.57 -3.47 -14.48
C PRO A 385 -12.29 -2.89 -13.86
N ALA A 386 -11.87 -3.45 -12.74
CA ALA A 386 -10.60 -3.06 -12.12
C ALA A 386 -9.42 -3.75 -12.79
N VAL A 387 -8.33 -3.02 -12.96
CA VAL A 387 -7.05 -3.54 -13.45
C VAL A 387 -5.99 -3.32 -12.39
N LEU A 388 -5.23 -4.37 -12.11
CA LEU A 388 -4.01 -4.28 -11.33
C LEU A 388 -2.93 -3.59 -12.18
N LEU A 389 -2.33 -2.52 -11.66
CA LEU A 389 -1.27 -1.80 -12.37
C LEU A 389 0.10 -2.47 -12.15
N ASP A 390 0.93 -2.43 -13.17
CA ASP A 390 2.35 -2.73 -13.08
C ASP A 390 3.12 -1.48 -12.61
N HIS A 391 3.90 -1.65 -11.57
CA HIS A 391 4.76 -0.59 -11.01
C HIS A 391 6.23 -0.76 -11.42
N GLY A 392 6.51 -1.54 -12.48
CA GLY A 392 7.88 -1.81 -12.92
C GLY A 392 8.61 -2.79 -12.01
N ASN A 393 7.89 -3.76 -11.44
CA ASN A 393 8.44 -4.74 -10.51
C ASN A 393 8.93 -6.04 -11.17
N ALA A 394 8.62 -6.26 -12.45
CA ALA A 394 9.02 -7.46 -13.19
C ALA A 394 9.93 -7.12 -14.38
N PRO A 395 11.03 -7.87 -14.60
CA PRO A 395 11.95 -7.65 -15.71
C PRO A 395 11.45 -8.31 -17.01
N GLY A 396 10.22 -8.12 -17.38
CA GLY A 396 9.61 -8.76 -18.55
C GLY A 396 9.02 -10.16 -18.25
N ARG A 397 8.55 -10.85 -19.32
CA ARG A 397 7.85 -12.14 -19.19
C ARG A 397 8.83 -13.33 -19.08
N THR A 398 9.71 -13.35 -18.10
CA THR A 398 10.53 -14.55 -17.85
C THR A 398 9.69 -15.59 -17.12
N SER A 399 9.67 -16.82 -17.62
CA SER A 399 8.99 -17.91 -16.93
C SER A 399 9.66 -18.20 -15.60
N ALA A 400 8.87 -18.47 -14.57
CA ALA A 400 9.39 -18.84 -13.24
C ALA A 400 10.33 -20.05 -13.29
N LEU A 401 10.08 -21.01 -14.19
CA LEU A 401 10.95 -22.18 -14.40
C LEU A 401 12.31 -21.78 -14.96
N THR A 402 12.35 -20.83 -15.89
CA THR A 402 13.62 -20.33 -16.46
C THR A 402 14.43 -19.56 -15.41
N ALA A 403 13.77 -18.85 -14.51
CA ALA A 403 14.39 -18.10 -13.42
C ALA A 403 14.90 -19.00 -12.27
N MET A 404 14.36 -20.20 -12.13
CA MET A 404 14.58 -21.07 -10.97
C MET A 404 16.04 -21.33 -10.62
N PRO A 405 16.93 -21.72 -11.56
CA PRO A 405 18.33 -21.99 -11.23
C PRO A 405 19.03 -20.79 -10.60
N GLN A 406 18.74 -19.60 -11.11
CA GLN A 406 19.36 -18.36 -10.64
C GLN A 406 18.80 -17.94 -9.27
N LEU A 407 17.49 -18.07 -9.06
CA LEU A 407 16.86 -17.84 -7.76
C LEU A 407 17.47 -18.74 -6.69
N LEU A 408 17.63 -20.03 -6.97
CA LEU A 408 18.25 -20.99 -6.04
C LEU A 408 19.71 -20.65 -5.75
N ALA A 409 20.49 -20.30 -6.78
CA ALA A 409 21.89 -19.91 -6.62
C ALA A 409 22.02 -18.65 -5.75
N GLY A 410 21.24 -17.61 -6.02
CA GLY A 410 21.24 -16.38 -5.23
C GLY A 410 20.79 -16.59 -3.78
N TYR A 411 19.74 -17.41 -3.58
CA TYR A 411 19.28 -17.77 -2.23
C TYR A 411 20.39 -18.46 -1.41
N ARG A 412 21.08 -19.45 -2.01
CA ARG A 412 22.20 -20.16 -1.36
C ARG A 412 23.37 -19.23 -1.03
N GLN A 413 23.75 -18.37 -1.97
CA GLN A 413 24.86 -17.44 -1.76
C GLN A 413 24.53 -16.46 -0.61
N ALA A 414 23.33 -15.86 -0.60
CA ALA A 414 22.92 -14.98 0.46
C ALA A 414 22.83 -15.67 1.83
N ALA A 415 22.38 -16.93 1.88
CA ALA A 415 22.39 -17.72 3.11
C ALA A 415 23.81 -17.93 3.65
N GLY A 416 24.77 -18.23 2.77
CA GLY A 416 26.19 -18.34 3.15
C GLY A 416 26.77 -17.04 3.69
N VAL A 417 26.47 -15.90 3.04
CA VAL A 417 26.90 -14.59 3.50
C VAL A 417 26.26 -14.25 4.84
N LEU A 418 24.95 -14.49 5.00
CA LEU A 418 24.22 -14.24 6.24
C LEU A 418 24.77 -15.06 7.42
N LEU A 419 25.12 -16.34 7.18
CA LEU A 419 25.81 -17.17 8.19
C LEU A 419 27.15 -16.56 8.64
N HIS A 420 27.87 -15.90 7.74
CA HIS A 420 29.14 -15.25 8.04
C HIS A 420 28.94 -13.97 8.84
N ILE A 421 28.02 -13.07 8.42
CA ILE A 421 27.88 -11.74 9.04
C ILE A 421 26.97 -11.72 10.26
N ARG A 422 26.08 -12.72 10.46
CA ARG A 422 25.05 -12.71 11.50
C ARG A 422 25.61 -12.48 12.92
N LYS A 423 26.78 -13.06 13.23
CA LYS A 423 27.39 -12.90 14.56
C LYS A 423 27.73 -11.43 14.88
N ALA A 424 28.22 -10.69 13.89
CA ALA A 424 28.51 -9.27 14.04
C ALA A 424 27.22 -8.42 14.11
N LEU A 425 26.25 -8.71 13.24
CA LEU A 425 24.97 -8.02 13.22
C LEU A 425 24.19 -8.19 14.54
N LEU A 426 24.18 -9.42 15.07
CA LEU A 426 23.42 -9.77 16.27
C LEU A 426 24.18 -9.57 17.58
N ALA A 427 25.42 -9.07 17.54
CA ALA A 427 26.18 -8.78 18.76
C ALA A 427 25.44 -7.74 19.62
N SER A 428 25.48 -7.89 20.95
CA SER A 428 24.78 -7.01 21.89
C SER A 428 25.19 -5.54 21.81
N GLY A 429 26.40 -5.25 21.30
CA GLY A 429 26.90 -3.90 21.05
C GLY A 429 26.63 -3.38 19.62
N SER A 430 25.99 -4.16 18.76
CA SER A 430 25.66 -3.76 17.40
C SER A 430 24.59 -2.68 17.40
N HIS A 431 24.83 -1.60 16.63
CA HIS A 431 23.83 -0.55 16.44
C HIS A 431 22.58 -1.08 15.73
N TRP A 432 22.77 -1.97 14.74
CA TRP A 432 21.66 -2.62 14.04
C TRP A 432 20.72 -3.35 15.00
N ARG A 433 21.29 -4.16 15.90
CA ARG A 433 20.52 -4.87 16.94
C ARG A 433 19.85 -3.90 17.91
N SER A 434 20.54 -2.86 18.34
CA SER A 434 19.97 -1.84 19.24
C SER A 434 18.74 -1.15 18.65
N VAL A 435 18.79 -0.78 17.37
CA VAL A 435 17.63 -0.20 16.67
C VAL A 435 16.49 -1.20 16.58
N LEU A 436 16.77 -2.45 16.20
CA LEU A 436 15.77 -3.52 16.12
C LEU A 436 15.04 -3.76 17.45
N GLU A 437 15.78 -3.80 18.55
CA GLU A 437 15.23 -4.12 19.88
C GLU A 437 14.49 -2.95 20.54
N ARG A 438 14.95 -1.71 20.32
CA ARG A 438 14.53 -0.56 21.13
C ARG A 438 13.70 0.48 20.36
N GLU A 439 13.88 0.58 19.06
CA GLU A 439 13.32 1.68 18.28
C GLU A 439 12.37 1.21 17.19
N HIS A 440 12.62 0.02 16.64
CA HIS A 440 11.85 -0.47 15.51
C HIS A 440 10.53 -1.08 15.94
N ALA A 441 9.45 -0.49 15.44
CA ALA A 441 8.08 -0.97 15.60
C ALA A 441 7.55 -1.38 14.21
N PRO A 442 7.60 -2.65 13.83
CA PRO A 442 7.12 -3.08 12.53
C PRO A 442 5.60 -2.88 12.39
N ARG A 443 5.19 -2.49 11.19
CA ARG A 443 3.77 -2.56 10.82
C ARG A 443 3.32 -4.01 10.83
N VAL A 444 2.11 -4.22 11.36
CA VAL A 444 1.43 -5.52 11.35
C VAL A 444 0.21 -5.42 10.44
N VAL A 445 0.23 -6.19 9.36
CA VAL A 445 -0.90 -6.27 8.42
C VAL A 445 -1.84 -7.38 8.90
N LEU A 446 -2.99 -7.00 9.45
CA LEU A 446 -3.98 -7.93 10.00
C LEU A 446 -5.04 -8.33 8.99
N ARG A 447 -5.33 -7.46 8.05
CA ARG A 447 -6.18 -7.68 6.89
C ARG A 447 -5.52 -7.04 5.70
N ASP A 448 -5.75 -7.59 4.52
CA ASP A 448 -5.26 -6.94 3.31
C ASP A 448 -5.91 -5.56 3.12
N THR A 449 -5.17 -4.66 2.50
CA THR A 449 -5.63 -3.29 2.25
C THR A 449 -6.73 -3.22 1.20
N LEU A 450 -6.83 -4.22 0.31
CA LEU A 450 -7.93 -4.36 -0.62
C LEU A 450 -9.26 -4.55 0.13
N THR A 451 -9.28 -5.37 1.18
CA THR A 451 -10.46 -5.52 2.05
C THR A 451 -10.90 -4.17 2.61
N TYR A 452 -9.96 -3.38 3.14
CA TYR A 452 -10.29 -2.03 3.62
C TYR A 452 -10.74 -1.10 2.49
N GLY A 453 -10.08 -1.14 1.33
CA GLY A 453 -10.47 -0.35 0.15
C GLY A 453 -11.90 -0.62 -0.30
N ILE A 454 -12.30 -1.89 -0.37
CA ILE A 454 -13.69 -2.28 -0.68
C ILE A 454 -14.66 -1.75 0.38
N LEU A 455 -14.35 -1.88 1.66
CA LEU A 455 -15.19 -1.36 2.74
C LEU A 455 -15.34 0.15 2.70
N LEU A 456 -14.25 0.87 2.42
CA LEU A 456 -14.27 2.33 2.28
C LEU A 456 -15.12 2.75 1.08
N SER A 457 -14.98 2.10 -0.07
CA SER A 457 -15.81 2.36 -1.26
C SER A 457 -17.30 2.10 -0.97
N GLN A 458 -17.64 0.96 -0.39
CA GLN A 458 -19.03 0.62 0.00
C GLN A 458 -19.59 1.60 1.04
N SER A 459 -18.76 2.16 1.89
CA SER A 459 -19.19 3.13 2.90
C SER A 459 -19.63 4.46 2.32
N LEU A 460 -19.26 4.74 1.09
CA LEU A 460 -19.64 5.93 0.32
C LEU A 460 -20.86 5.71 -0.57
N GLU A 461 -21.45 4.52 -0.57
CA GLU A 461 -22.72 4.27 -1.24
C GLU A 461 -23.84 5.17 -0.67
N PRO A 462 -24.78 5.66 -1.52
CA PRO A 462 -25.83 6.61 -1.12
C PRO A 462 -26.61 6.16 0.10
N GLY A 463 -26.94 4.86 0.21
CA GLY A 463 -27.64 4.29 1.37
C GLY A 463 -26.89 4.44 2.69
N ASN A 464 -25.55 4.40 2.66
CA ASN A 464 -24.68 4.57 3.82
C ASN A 464 -24.43 6.06 4.13
N LEU A 465 -24.40 6.91 3.11
CA LEU A 465 -24.20 8.36 3.28
C LEU A 465 -25.44 9.05 3.89
N ARG A 466 -26.63 8.46 3.75
CA ARG A 466 -27.86 8.96 4.40
C ARG A 466 -27.89 8.74 5.91
N SER A 467 -27.06 7.83 6.45
CA SER A 467 -27.10 7.50 7.88
C SER A 467 -25.76 6.95 8.39
N GLU A 468 -25.13 7.68 9.30
CA GLU A 468 -23.92 7.21 9.98
C GLU A 468 -24.13 5.89 10.72
N TYR A 469 -25.32 5.65 11.24
CA TYR A 469 -25.68 4.37 11.89
C TYR A 469 -25.61 3.19 10.90
N ARG A 470 -26.20 3.35 9.70
CA ARG A 470 -26.14 2.33 8.64
C ARG A 470 -24.71 2.10 8.19
N ARG A 471 -23.96 3.17 7.95
CA ARG A 471 -22.54 3.13 7.56
C ARG A 471 -21.70 2.35 8.57
N GLN A 472 -21.86 2.63 9.86
CA GLN A 472 -21.16 1.88 10.91
C GLN A 472 -21.61 0.41 11.03
N ALA A 473 -22.89 0.14 10.82
CA ALA A 473 -23.41 -1.23 10.83
C ALA A 473 -22.82 -2.06 9.68
N ALA A 474 -22.66 -1.46 8.48
CA ALA A 474 -22.02 -2.09 7.34
C ALA A 474 -20.56 -2.48 7.67
N PHE A 475 -19.77 -1.54 8.22
CA PHE A 475 -18.40 -1.84 8.67
C PHE A 475 -18.35 -2.99 9.69
N ARG A 476 -19.18 -2.92 10.73
CA ARG A 476 -19.19 -3.96 11.78
C ARG A 476 -19.56 -5.34 11.22
N GLY A 477 -20.54 -5.38 10.30
CA GLY A 477 -20.96 -6.62 9.65
C GLY A 477 -19.86 -7.26 8.83
N ALA A 478 -19.15 -6.45 8.03
CA ALA A 478 -18.06 -6.91 7.19
C ALA A 478 -16.83 -7.34 8.02
N LEU A 479 -16.40 -6.52 8.97
CA LEU A 479 -15.23 -6.84 9.81
C LEU A 479 -15.41 -8.12 10.63
N ARG A 480 -16.67 -8.47 10.99
CA ARG A 480 -16.96 -9.73 11.67
C ARG A 480 -16.91 -10.95 10.75
N ARG A 481 -17.41 -10.82 9.52
CA ARG A 481 -17.39 -11.91 8.53
C ARG A 481 -15.97 -12.28 8.11
N ASP A 482 -15.13 -11.26 7.92
CA ASP A 482 -13.80 -11.41 7.36
C ASP A 482 -12.70 -11.45 8.45
N ALA A 483 -13.07 -11.76 9.70
CA ALA A 483 -12.10 -11.91 10.78
C ALA A 483 -11.38 -13.26 10.66
N PRO A 484 -10.09 -13.31 10.28
CA PRO A 484 -9.33 -14.57 10.20
C PRO A 484 -9.10 -15.20 11.57
N VAL A 485 -9.23 -14.40 12.63
CA VAL A 485 -9.01 -14.76 14.04
C VAL A 485 -10.00 -13.97 14.90
N ALA A 486 -10.32 -14.44 16.09
CA ALA A 486 -11.09 -13.67 17.07
C ALA A 486 -10.27 -12.46 17.57
N PHE A 487 -10.37 -11.36 16.87
CA PHE A 487 -9.65 -10.15 17.24
C PHE A 487 -10.16 -9.54 18.56
N PRO A 488 -9.26 -9.01 19.40
CA PRO A 488 -9.65 -8.27 20.59
C PRO A 488 -10.62 -7.13 20.26
N LYS A 489 -11.62 -6.90 21.10
CA LYS A 489 -12.63 -5.84 20.92
C LYS A 489 -12.00 -4.43 20.75
N ALA A 490 -10.85 -4.20 21.40
CA ALA A 490 -10.10 -2.95 21.28
C ALA A 490 -9.57 -2.73 19.86
N LEU A 491 -9.09 -3.79 19.20
CA LEU A 491 -8.61 -3.76 17.83
C LEU A 491 -9.74 -3.42 16.87
N VAL A 492 -10.87 -4.16 16.93
CA VAL A 492 -12.04 -3.89 16.07
C VAL A 492 -12.56 -2.46 16.26
N ARG A 493 -12.54 -1.93 17.48
CA ARG A 493 -12.89 -0.51 17.72
C ARG A 493 -11.95 0.45 17.01
N LYS A 494 -10.65 0.16 16.94
CA LYS A 494 -9.68 0.99 16.24
C LYS A 494 -9.81 0.87 14.71
N GLU A 495 -10.11 -0.32 14.19
CA GLU A 495 -10.47 -0.49 12.78
C GLU A 495 -11.67 0.40 12.45
N LEU A 496 -12.76 0.29 13.20
CA LEU A 496 -13.97 1.09 12.99
C LEU A 496 -13.69 2.60 13.10
N GLN A 497 -12.84 3.02 14.04
CA GLN A 497 -12.47 4.43 14.19
C GLN A 497 -11.74 4.94 12.95
N ALA A 498 -10.79 4.20 12.40
CA ALA A 498 -10.07 4.58 11.19
C ALA A 498 -11.01 4.62 9.98
N LEU A 499 -11.80 3.58 9.77
CA LEU A 499 -12.73 3.48 8.63
C LEU A 499 -13.81 4.57 8.62
N ARG A 500 -14.26 5.02 9.79
CA ARG A 500 -15.19 6.17 9.88
C ARG A 500 -14.64 7.44 9.26
N HIS A 501 -13.33 7.62 9.31
CA HIS A 501 -12.61 8.78 8.75
C HIS A 501 -12.02 8.50 7.37
N LEU A 502 -12.45 7.43 6.72
CA LEU A 502 -11.94 6.99 5.41
C LEU A 502 -10.43 6.71 5.43
N HIS A 503 -9.93 6.15 6.53
CA HIS A 503 -8.53 5.74 6.66
C HIS A 503 -8.39 4.23 6.69
N VAL A 504 -7.31 3.73 6.10
CA VAL A 504 -6.86 2.36 6.31
C VAL A 504 -6.25 2.26 7.71
N PRO A 505 -6.71 1.30 8.55
CA PRO A 505 -6.15 1.10 9.87
C PRO A 505 -4.68 0.74 9.82
N ARG A 506 -3.90 1.25 10.76
CA ARG A 506 -2.48 0.92 10.91
C ARG A 506 -2.19 0.38 12.29
N PHE A 507 -1.54 -0.77 12.35
CA PHE A 507 -1.14 -1.43 13.58
C PHE A 507 0.36 -1.64 13.60
N MET A 508 0.94 -1.62 14.80
CA MET A 508 2.38 -1.73 15.02
C MET A 508 2.64 -2.74 16.16
N ALA A 509 3.64 -3.58 16.00
CA ALA A 509 4.16 -4.34 17.13
C ALA A 509 5.16 -3.46 17.87
N LEU A 510 4.97 -3.29 19.18
CA LEU A 510 5.85 -2.42 19.97
C LEU A 510 7.20 -3.07 20.22
N PRO A 511 8.31 -2.29 20.15
CA PRO A 511 9.66 -2.81 20.39
C PRO A 511 9.77 -3.45 21.78
N GLY A 512 10.53 -4.52 21.88
CA GLY A 512 10.81 -5.22 23.15
C GLY A 512 9.59 -5.80 23.87
N THR A 513 8.42 -5.81 23.22
CA THR A 513 7.17 -6.33 23.81
C THR A 513 6.43 -7.23 22.84
N ARG A 514 5.42 -7.95 23.35
CA ARG A 514 4.46 -8.75 22.56
C ARG A 514 3.15 -8.01 22.35
N THR A 515 3.20 -6.69 22.40
CA THR A 515 2.02 -5.83 22.40
C THR A 515 1.76 -5.28 21.01
N LEU A 516 0.52 -5.40 20.56
CA LEU A 516 0.00 -4.68 19.39
C LEU A 516 -0.50 -3.31 19.82
N ALA A 517 -0.11 -2.28 19.08
CA ALA A 517 -0.54 -0.91 19.28
C ALA A 517 -1.17 -0.33 17.99
N SER A 518 -1.91 0.75 18.11
CA SER A 518 -2.38 1.52 16.96
C SER A 518 -1.25 2.38 16.39
N GLY A 519 -1.26 2.67 15.09
CA GLY A 519 -0.28 3.54 14.45
C GLY A 519 -0.22 4.97 15.01
N CYS A 520 -1.27 5.42 15.69
CA CYS A 520 -1.33 6.71 16.39
C CYS A 520 -0.89 6.61 17.87
N GLY A 521 -0.39 5.44 18.30
CA GLY A 521 -0.07 5.14 19.70
C GLY A 521 -1.23 4.49 20.44
N GLY A 522 -0.95 4.03 21.66
CA GLY A 522 -1.89 3.31 22.52
C GLY A 522 -1.91 1.80 22.29
N SER A 523 -1.69 1.06 23.38
CA SER A 523 -1.76 -0.40 23.41
C SER A 523 -3.17 -0.90 23.11
N LEU A 524 -3.30 -1.91 22.25
CA LEU A 524 -4.55 -2.54 21.86
C LEU A 524 -4.70 -3.96 22.44
N ALA A 525 -3.62 -4.71 22.42
CA ALA A 525 -3.58 -6.06 22.92
C ALA A 525 -2.17 -6.41 23.42
N SER A 526 -2.04 -6.74 24.69
CA SER A 526 -0.85 -7.36 25.25
C SER A 526 -0.83 -8.85 24.91
N ASN A 527 0.36 -9.43 24.80
CA ASN A 527 0.53 -10.84 24.42
C ASN A 527 -0.17 -11.22 23.10
N PHE A 528 -0.19 -10.28 22.14
CA PHE A 528 -0.77 -10.49 20.81
C PHE A 528 0.13 -11.40 19.95
N SER A 529 1.43 -11.36 20.16
CA SER A 529 2.42 -12.20 19.48
C SER A 529 3.06 -13.19 20.44
N VAL A 530 3.61 -14.28 19.89
CA VAL A 530 4.36 -15.32 20.63
C VAL A 530 5.70 -14.77 21.10
N CYS A 531 6.30 -13.88 20.31
CA CYS A 531 7.61 -13.28 20.54
C CYS A 531 7.58 -11.79 20.22
N THR A 532 8.60 -11.07 20.65
CA THR A 532 8.83 -9.68 20.23
C THR A 532 9.33 -9.64 18.77
N PRO A 533 9.25 -8.48 18.08
CA PRO A 533 9.82 -8.33 16.73
C PRO A 533 11.31 -8.74 16.65
N ALA A 534 12.09 -8.31 17.62
CA ALA A 534 13.51 -8.63 17.67
C ALA A 534 13.77 -10.13 17.91
N GLU A 535 13.04 -10.76 18.85
CA GLU A 535 13.15 -12.20 19.11
C GLU A 535 12.85 -13.03 17.85
N GLU A 536 11.89 -12.61 17.02
CA GLU A 536 11.58 -13.32 15.76
C GLU A 536 12.75 -13.25 14.77
N VAL A 537 13.32 -12.07 14.58
CA VAL A 537 14.48 -11.89 13.70
C VAL A 537 15.70 -12.67 14.22
N LEU A 538 15.99 -12.57 15.52
CA LEU A 538 17.09 -13.32 16.14
C LEU A 538 16.92 -14.82 15.95
N ARG A 539 15.74 -15.35 16.25
CA ARG A 539 15.42 -16.77 16.05
C ARG A 539 15.65 -17.24 14.62
N ARG A 540 15.11 -16.51 13.62
CA ARG A 540 15.25 -16.89 12.20
C ARG A 540 16.70 -16.87 11.74
N MET A 541 17.46 -15.88 12.15
CA MET A 541 18.88 -15.79 11.84
C MET A 541 19.71 -16.89 12.54
N GLU A 542 19.41 -17.20 13.80
CA GLU A 542 20.10 -18.26 14.57
C GLU A 542 19.77 -19.66 14.05
N GLU A 543 18.52 -19.90 13.65
CA GLU A 543 18.06 -21.16 13.09
C GLU A 543 18.59 -21.43 11.66
N LEU A 544 19.14 -20.43 10.97
CA LEU A 544 19.75 -20.64 9.66
C LEU A 544 20.95 -21.56 9.78
N SER A 545 20.92 -22.69 9.07
CA SER A 545 22.02 -23.62 8.90
C SER A 545 22.03 -24.14 7.46
N LEU A 546 23.17 -24.65 7.00
CA LEU A 546 23.27 -25.26 5.67
C LEU A 546 22.37 -26.50 5.56
N GLU A 547 22.20 -27.25 6.64
CA GLU A 547 21.29 -28.39 6.68
C GLU A 547 19.84 -27.94 6.50
N LYS A 548 19.36 -26.97 7.27
CA LYS A 548 17.99 -26.44 7.13
C LYS A 548 17.75 -25.79 5.77
N LEU A 549 18.78 -25.11 5.24
CA LEU A 549 18.74 -24.54 3.90
C LEU A 549 18.40 -25.61 2.84
N GLU A 550 19.16 -26.69 2.79
CA GLU A 550 18.99 -27.73 1.75
C GLU A 550 17.81 -28.66 2.03
N ALA A 551 17.51 -28.97 3.30
CA ALA A 551 16.40 -29.86 3.64
C ALA A 551 15.03 -29.21 3.62
N VAL A 552 14.93 -27.90 3.87
CA VAL A 552 13.64 -27.21 4.05
C VAL A 552 13.46 -26.07 3.05
N HIS A 553 14.38 -25.10 3.00
CA HIS A 553 14.15 -23.86 2.24
C HIS A 553 14.23 -24.09 0.73
N ILE A 554 15.21 -24.84 0.25
CA ILE A 554 15.37 -25.11 -1.17
C ILE A 554 14.21 -25.95 -1.73
N PRO A 555 13.76 -27.04 -1.08
CA PRO A 555 12.57 -27.76 -1.51
C PRO A 555 11.29 -26.90 -1.50
N ALA A 556 11.11 -26.05 -0.47
CA ALA A 556 9.96 -25.16 -0.40
C ALA A 556 9.95 -24.12 -1.53
N LEU A 557 11.12 -23.56 -1.88
CA LEU A 557 11.27 -22.64 -3.00
C LEU A 557 11.00 -23.30 -4.34
N LEU A 558 11.54 -24.51 -4.55
CA LEU A 558 11.27 -25.33 -5.73
C LEU A 558 9.77 -25.58 -5.89
N LEU A 559 9.11 -26.02 -4.83
CA LEU A 559 7.67 -26.31 -4.85
C LEU A 559 6.84 -25.05 -5.18
N ALA A 560 7.18 -23.90 -4.59
CA ALA A 560 6.52 -22.64 -4.87
C ALA A 560 6.65 -22.25 -6.36
N ILE A 561 7.82 -22.42 -6.97
CA ILE A 561 8.08 -22.09 -8.38
C ILE A 561 7.38 -23.10 -9.32
N LEU A 562 7.38 -24.40 -9.00
CA LEU A 562 6.72 -25.42 -9.80
C LEU A 562 5.20 -25.22 -9.83
N ASN A 563 4.59 -24.89 -8.70
CA ASN A 563 3.17 -24.59 -8.62
C ASN A 563 2.76 -23.40 -9.50
N LEU A 564 3.67 -22.44 -9.72
CA LEU A 564 3.47 -21.34 -10.67
C LEU A 564 3.43 -21.81 -12.11
N ALA A 565 4.36 -22.68 -12.48
CA ALA A 565 4.49 -23.16 -13.85
C ALA A 565 3.28 -23.99 -14.30
N GLU A 566 2.71 -24.78 -13.40
CA GLU A 566 1.49 -25.56 -13.67
C GLU A 566 0.26 -24.67 -13.83
N SER A 567 0.23 -23.56 -13.13
CA SER A 567 -0.89 -22.63 -13.15
C SER A 567 -0.86 -21.66 -14.35
N SER A 568 0.23 -21.60 -15.08
CA SER A 568 0.39 -20.76 -16.27
C SER A 568 0.13 -21.54 -17.58
N ARG A 569 -0.15 -22.83 -17.47
CA ARG A 569 -0.65 -23.71 -18.53
C ARG A 569 -2.18 -23.78 -18.51
#